data_53ec852907cd0b6665f449f5bac1a577
#
_entry.id   53ec852907cd0b6665f449f5bac1a577
#
_cell.length_a   1.000
_cell.length_b   1.000
_cell.length_c   1.000
_cell.angle_alpha   90.00
_cell.angle_beta   90.00
_cell.angle_gamma   90.00
#
_symmetry.space_group_name_H-M   'P 1'
#
loop_
_entity.id
_entity.type
_entity.pdbx_description
1 polymer ?
#
loop_
_entity_poly.entity_id
_entity_poly.type
_entity_poly.pdbx_seq_one_letter_code
_entity_poly.pdbx_strand_id
1 'polypeptide(L)'
;LYCKGEKELAHCNVPAQPTYATEVAAFLKKQFEDNAIAPRHYAKQAVLVDELFTLCCRNAMQGSNIMVECGVAPDAQMVNIRMTAVLGGINPLEQKKDSPAQSAVDFVQQNTDYITFQPGEEQDTITMVCFLTENER
;
A
#
# COMPACT_ATOMS: atom_id res chain seq x y z
N LEU A 1 -6.02 -9.73 7.20
CA LEU A 1 -7.20 -10.48 7.55
C LEU A 1 -7.53 -10.38 9.02
N TYR A 2 -8.73 -10.02 9.34
CA TYR A 2 -9.11 -9.89 10.70
C TYR A 2 -10.36 -10.60 11.06
N CYS A 3 -10.47 -10.82 12.36
CA CYS A 3 -11.57 -11.58 12.89
C CYS A 3 -12.82 -10.75 12.89
N LYS A 4 -13.90 -11.45 12.86
CA LYS A 4 -15.19 -10.85 13.00
C LYS A 4 -15.27 -10.08 14.30
N GLY A 5 -15.82 -8.89 14.24
CA GLY A 5 -16.00 -8.06 15.42
C GLY A 5 -14.84 -7.15 15.73
N GLU A 6 -13.77 -7.24 14.96
CA GLU A 6 -12.66 -6.33 15.16
C GLU A 6 -12.96 -4.97 14.58
N LYS A 7 -12.16 -4.00 14.99
CA LYS A 7 -12.31 -2.65 14.51
C LYS A 7 -12.04 -2.56 13.03
N GLU A 8 -12.59 -1.53 12.43
CA GLU A 8 -12.23 -1.22 11.07
C GLU A 8 -10.74 -0.91 10.98
N LEU A 9 -10.17 -1.16 9.83
CA LEU A 9 -8.80 -0.78 9.57
C LEU A 9 -8.67 0.74 9.59
N ALA A 10 -7.55 1.21 10.10
CA ALA A 10 -7.23 2.63 9.99
C ALA A 10 -7.11 2.98 8.51
N HIS A 11 -7.55 4.16 8.14
CA HIS A 11 -7.51 4.54 6.73
C HIS A 11 -7.35 6.03 6.55
N CYS A 12 -6.87 6.42 5.37
CA CYS A 12 -6.91 7.79 4.91
C CYS A 12 -7.34 7.81 3.46
N ASN A 13 -7.94 8.91 3.05
CA ASN A 13 -8.47 9.05 1.70
C ASN A 13 -7.88 10.32 1.11
N VAL A 14 -7.16 10.20 -0.02
CA VAL A 14 -6.47 11.33 -0.62
C VAL A 14 -6.74 11.35 -2.12
N PRO A 15 -6.61 12.53 -2.76
CA PRO A 15 -6.70 12.58 -4.21
C PRO A 15 -5.63 11.70 -4.86
N ALA A 16 -5.97 11.14 -6.02
CA ALA A 16 -5.06 10.24 -6.74
C ALA A 16 -4.00 11.06 -7.48
N GLN A 17 -3.16 11.75 -6.74
CA GLN A 17 -2.08 12.59 -7.26
C GLN A 17 -0.83 12.35 -6.44
N PRO A 18 0.33 12.20 -7.10
CA PRO A 18 1.56 11.87 -6.38
C PRO A 18 1.97 12.86 -5.29
N THR A 19 1.54 14.12 -5.39
CA THR A 19 1.87 15.11 -4.37
C THR A 19 1.28 14.74 -3.01
N TYR A 20 0.28 13.89 -2.97
CA TYR A 20 -0.33 13.47 -1.70
C TYR A 20 0.38 12.29 -1.06
N ALA A 21 1.50 11.84 -1.64
CA ALA A 21 2.27 10.76 -1.03
C ALA A 21 2.77 11.13 0.35
N THR A 22 3.02 12.42 0.61
CA THR A 22 3.46 12.86 1.92
C THR A 22 2.38 12.66 2.98
N GLU A 23 1.11 12.86 2.60
CA GLU A 23 0.02 12.62 3.54
C GLU A 23 -0.14 11.15 3.83
N VAL A 24 0.04 10.31 2.81
CA VAL A 24 -0.01 8.86 3.00
C VAL A 24 1.13 8.40 3.90
N ALA A 25 2.32 8.98 3.72
CA ALA A 25 3.46 8.63 4.57
C ALA A 25 3.22 9.03 6.02
N ALA A 26 2.63 10.20 6.25
CA ALA A 26 2.33 10.65 7.60
C ALA A 26 1.30 9.73 8.26
N PHE A 27 0.30 9.32 7.51
CA PHE A 27 -0.69 8.37 7.99
C PHE A 27 -0.02 7.04 8.40
N LEU A 28 0.84 6.53 7.54
CA LEU A 28 1.54 5.27 7.81
C LEU A 28 2.41 5.39 9.06
N LYS A 29 3.13 6.50 9.18
CA LYS A 29 4.01 6.71 10.32
C LYS A 29 3.21 6.67 11.63
N LYS A 30 2.05 7.32 11.64
CA LYS A 30 1.22 7.32 12.83
C LYS A 30 0.77 5.92 13.18
N GLN A 31 0.39 5.12 12.18
CA GLN A 31 -0.03 3.76 12.44
C GLN A 31 1.10 2.92 13.03
N PHE A 32 2.31 3.10 12.53
CA PHE A 32 3.45 2.37 13.06
C PHE A 32 3.77 2.79 14.49
N GLU A 33 3.71 4.09 14.77
CA GLU A 33 3.96 4.58 16.12
C GLU A 33 2.89 4.09 17.09
N ASP A 34 1.63 4.13 16.68
CA ASP A 34 0.53 3.70 17.53
C ASP A 34 0.59 2.20 17.84
N ASN A 35 1.27 1.43 17.00
CA ASN A 35 1.40 0.00 17.17
C ASN A 35 2.80 -0.41 17.64
N ALA A 36 3.62 0.57 18.03
CA ALA A 36 4.94 0.33 18.58
C ALA A 36 5.88 -0.42 17.63
N ILE A 37 5.75 -0.17 16.34
CA ILE A 37 6.63 -0.78 15.34
C ILE A 37 7.90 0.06 15.24
N ALA A 38 9.05 -0.61 15.21
CA ALA A 38 10.34 0.08 15.20
C ALA A 38 10.50 0.98 13.98
N PRO A 39 11.18 2.14 14.15
CA PRO A 39 11.36 3.08 13.04
C PRO A 39 12.04 2.47 11.81
N ARG A 40 12.90 1.47 11.98
CA ARG A 40 13.56 0.87 10.82
C ARG A 40 12.56 0.19 9.89
N HIS A 41 11.50 -0.38 10.45
CA HIS A 41 10.46 -1.00 9.63
C HIS A 41 9.63 0.04 8.92
N TYR A 42 9.39 1.17 9.58
CA TYR A 42 8.66 2.26 8.92
C TYR A 42 9.43 2.76 7.71
N ALA A 43 10.73 2.94 7.84
CA ALA A 43 11.52 3.47 6.72
C ALA A 43 11.39 2.59 5.48
N LYS A 44 11.45 1.28 5.67
CA LYS A 44 11.31 0.35 4.55
C LYS A 44 9.90 0.40 3.97
N GLN A 45 8.91 0.37 4.84
CA GLN A 45 7.51 0.35 4.40
C GLN A 45 7.12 1.66 3.72
N ALA A 46 7.67 2.77 4.18
CA ALA A 46 7.35 4.06 3.58
C ALA A 46 7.76 4.12 2.11
N VAL A 47 8.92 3.54 1.78
CA VAL A 47 9.38 3.52 0.39
C VAL A 47 8.46 2.64 -0.45
N LEU A 48 8.08 1.48 0.07
CA LEU A 48 7.17 0.59 -0.65
C LEU A 48 5.81 1.23 -0.89
N VAL A 49 5.27 1.87 0.13
CA VAL A 49 3.96 2.51 0.02
C VAL A 49 4.02 3.67 -0.96
N ASP A 50 5.12 4.44 -0.93
CA ASP A 50 5.29 5.56 -1.85
C ASP A 50 5.30 5.07 -3.30
N GLU A 51 6.06 4.01 -3.58
CA GLU A 51 6.13 3.47 -4.94
C GLU A 51 4.78 2.93 -5.38
N LEU A 52 4.11 2.20 -4.51
CA LEU A 52 2.81 1.63 -4.86
C LEU A 52 1.76 2.73 -5.06
N PHE A 53 1.76 3.73 -4.19
CA PHE A 53 0.83 4.85 -4.33
C PHE A 53 1.04 5.56 -5.65
N THR A 54 2.30 5.79 -6.02
CA THR A 54 2.62 6.46 -7.29
C THR A 54 2.16 5.64 -8.48
N LEU A 55 2.34 4.32 -8.43
CA LEU A 55 1.85 3.44 -9.48
C LEU A 55 0.33 3.54 -9.62
N CYS A 56 -0.37 3.56 -8.49
CA CYS A 56 -1.81 3.70 -8.51
C CYS A 56 -2.24 5.04 -9.09
N CYS A 57 -1.54 6.12 -8.73
CA CYS A 57 -1.88 7.45 -9.24
C CYS A 57 -1.75 7.53 -10.76
N ARG A 58 -0.74 6.87 -11.31
CA ARG A 58 -0.52 6.90 -12.75
C ARG A 58 -1.65 6.23 -13.53
N ASN A 59 -2.34 5.31 -12.89
CA ASN A 59 -3.37 4.50 -13.54
C ASN A 59 -4.78 4.87 -13.09
N ALA A 60 -4.92 5.75 -12.12
CA ALA A 60 -6.22 6.09 -11.57
C ALA A 60 -6.95 7.08 -12.45
N MET A 61 -8.28 7.02 -12.42
CA MET A 61 -9.09 7.97 -13.14
C MET A 61 -8.82 9.39 -12.63
N GLN A 62 -8.69 10.32 -13.52
CA GLN A 62 -8.42 11.71 -13.18
C GLN A 62 -9.55 12.26 -12.30
N GLY A 63 -9.16 12.93 -11.22
CA GLY A 63 -10.13 13.51 -10.30
C GLY A 63 -10.64 12.54 -9.26
N SER A 64 -10.18 11.27 -9.28
CA SER A 64 -10.63 10.29 -8.30
C SER A 64 -9.72 10.31 -7.07
N ASN A 65 -10.11 9.55 -6.06
CA ASN A 65 -9.38 9.44 -4.82
C ASN A 65 -8.85 8.03 -4.64
N ILE A 66 -7.82 7.91 -3.79
CA ILE A 66 -7.31 6.61 -3.38
C ILE A 66 -7.49 6.49 -1.87
N MET A 67 -8.08 5.39 -1.44
CA MET A 67 -8.20 5.09 -0.02
C MET A 67 -7.07 4.15 0.35
N VAL A 68 -6.31 4.52 1.39
CA VAL A 68 -5.21 3.70 1.89
C VAL A 68 -5.59 3.19 3.27
N GLU A 69 -5.56 1.88 3.43
CA GLU A 69 -5.87 1.25 4.71
C GLU A 69 -4.64 0.54 5.24
N CYS A 70 -4.48 0.55 6.55
CA CYS A 70 -3.33 -0.09 7.18
C CYS A 70 -3.81 -0.94 8.34
N GLY A 71 -3.44 -2.22 8.31
CA GLY A 71 -3.69 -3.13 9.40
C GLY A 71 -2.38 -3.67 9.93
N VAL A 72 -2.25 -3.72 11.24
CA VAL A 72 -1.06 -4.26 11.89
C VAL A 72 -1.51 -5.45 12.73
N ALA A 73 -0.82 -6.58 12.57
CA ALA A 73 -1.13 -7.77 13.34
C ALA A 73 -0.92 -7.51 14.84
N PRO A 74 -1.67 -8.17 15.71
CA PRO A 74 -1.59 -7.90 17.16
C PRO A 74 -0.19 -8.05 17.73
N ASP A 75 0.64 -8.94 17.15
CA ASP A 75 2.00 -9.15 17.63
C ASP A 75 3.00 -8.25 16.92
N ALA A 76 2.51 -7.31 16.09
CA ALA A 76 3.32 -6.36 15.33
C ALA A 76 4.33 -7.05 14.41
N GLN A 77 4.01 -8.25 13.94
CA GLN A 77 4.91 -9.00 13.08
C GLN A 77 4.49 -8.96 11.60
N MET A 78 3.38 -8.31 11.31
CA MET A 78 2.89 -8.25 9.94
C MET A 78 2.14 -6.95 9.72
N VAL A 79 2.37 -6.34 8.56
CA VAL A 79 1.65 -5.14 8.15
C VAL A 79 0.92 -5.43 6.86
N ASN A 80 -0.31 -4.98 6.79
CA ASN A 80 -1.19 -5.17 5.65
C ASN A 80 -1.59 -3.79 5.15
N ILE A 81 -1.22 -3.45 3.92
CA ILE A 81 -1.56 -2.17 3.31
C ILE A 81 -2.49 -2.44 2.15
N ARG A 82 -3.62 -1.75 2.14
CA ARG A 82 -4.60 -1.91 1.06
C ARG A 82 -4.86 -0.56 0.42
N MET A 83 -4.79 -0.50 -0.91
CA MET A 83 -5.11 0.72 -1.65
C MET A 83 -6.28 0.44 -2.57
N THR A 84 -7.33 1.24 -2.44
CA THR A 84 -8.51 1.12 -3.26
C THR A 84 -8.59 2.36 -4.15
N ALA A 85 -8.68 2.15 -5.46
CA ALA A 85 -8.61 3.22 -6.44
C ALA A 85 -9.45 2.88 -7.65
N VAL A 86 -9.78 3.90 -8.44
CA VAL A 86 -10.53 3.72 -9.68
C VAL A 86 -9.52 3.48 -10.80
N LEU A 87 -9.24 2.20 -11.09
CA LEU A 87 -8.20 1.80 -12.03
C LEU A 87 -8.76 1.21 -13.32
N GLY A 88 -10.09 1.15 -13.45
CA GLY A 88 -10.71 0.62 -14.66
C GLY A 88 -10.44 -0.86 -14.87
N GLY A 89 -10.20 -1.61 -13.80
CA GLY A 89 -9.91 -3.03 -13.90
C GLY A 89 -8.51 -3.34 -14.38
N ILE A 90 -7.66 -2.32 -14.55
CA ILE A 90 -6.31 -2.51 -15.07
C ILE A 90 -5.34 -2.62 -13.90
N ASN A 91 -4.60 -3.72 -13.87
CA ASN A 91 -3.63 -3.99 -12.81
C ASN A 91 -2.36 -3.18 -13.03
N PRO A 92 -2.05 -2.19 -12.17
CA PRO A 92 -0.84 -1.39 -12.35
C PRO A 92 0.44 -2.17 -12.12
N LEU A 93 0.35 -3.39 -11.59
CA LEU A 93 1.51 -4.23 -11.40
C LEU A 93 1.89 -5.00 -12.66
N GLU A 94 1.02 -4.97 -13.69
CA GLU A 94 1.29 -5.62 -14.96
C GLU A 94 1.72 -4.57 -15.96
N GLN A 95 3.02 -4.42 -16.16
CA GLN A 95 3.60 -3.44 -17.06
C GLN A 95 4.16 -4.14 -18.28
N LYS A 96 4.15 -3.40 -19.39
CA LYS A 96 4.83 -3.91 -20.57
C LYS A 96 6.32 -3.96 -20.31
N LYS A 97 6.95 -4.97 -20.90
CA LYS A 97 8.41 -5.06 -20.85
C LYS A 97 9.01 -3.74 -21.34
N ASP A 98 10.01 -3.27 -20.64
CA ASP A 98 10.70 -2.00 -20.95
C ASP A 98 9.86 -0.76 -20.68
N SER A 99 8.76 -0.91 -19.96
CA SER A 99 7.96 0.22 -19.53
C SER A 99 8.76 1.04 -18.50
N PRO A 100 8.62 2.38 -18.51
CA PRO A 100 9.28 3.19 -17.48
C PRO A 100 8.87 2.82 -16.06
N ALA A 101 7.68 2.25 -15.89
CA ALA A 101 7.20 1.88 -14.56
C ALA A 101 7.67 0.49 -14.12
N GLN A 102 8.37 -0.25 -15.00
CA GLN A 102 8.73 -1.62 -14.69
C GLN A 102 9.63 -1.74 -13.46
N SER A 103 10.58 -0.82 -13.31
CA SER A 103 11.49 -0.90 -12.18
C SER A 103 10.75 -0.67 -10.86
N ALA A 104 9.74 0.20 -10.85
CA ALA A 104 8.95 0.42 -9.65
C ALA A 104 8.14 -0.83 -9.30
N VAL A 105 7.56 -1.47 -10.32
CA VAL A 105 6.80 -2.70 -10.10
C VAL A 105 7.72 -3.79 -9.56
N ASP A 106 8.91 -3.95 -10.16
CA ASP A 106 9.86 -4.95 -9.70
C ASP A 106 10.26 -4.70 -8.25
N PHE A 107 10.52 -3.43 -7.91
CA PHE A 107 10.92 -3.08 -6.56
C PHE A 107 9.83 -3.47 -5.55
N VAL A 108 8.59 -3.14 -5.86
CA VAL A 108 7.49 -3.45 -4.95
C VAL A 108 7.31 -4.96 -4.82
N GLN A 109 7.34 -5.68 -5.94
CA GLN A 109 7.12 -7.12 -5.90
C GLN A 109 8.23 -7.86 -5.19
N GLN A 110 9.47 -7.38 -5.31
CA GLN A 110 10.61 -8.05 -4.68
C GLN A 110 10.73 -7.78 -3.20
N ASN A 111 10.08 -6.73 -2.71
CA ASN A 111 10.21 -6.31 -1.32
C ASN A 111 8.96 -6.51 -0.50
N THR A 112 7.98 -7.22 -1.02
CA THR A 112 6.78 -7.58 -0.29
C THR A 112 6.69 -9.10 -0.19
N ASP A 113 6.01 -9.58 0.83
CA ASP A 113 5.81 -11.02 0.97
C ASP A 113 4.64 -11.49 0.12
N TYR A 114 3.59 -10.69 0.07
CA TYR A 114 2.44 -10.97 -0.82
C TYR A 114 1.94 -9.66 -1.35
N ILE A 115 1.53 -9.66 -2.61
CA ILE A 115 0.85 -8.53 -3.19
C ILE A 115 -0.15 -9.06 -4.22
N THR A 116 -1.39 -8.56 -4.13
CA THR A 116 -2.45 -9.03 -5.00
C THR A 116 -3.23 -7.85 -5.54
N PHE A 117 -3.84 -8.05 -6.69
CA PHE A 117 -4.73 -7.10 -7.31
C PHE A 117 -6.11 -7.74 -7.46
N GLN A 118 -7.13 -7.03 -7.03
CA GLN A 118 -8.50 -7.52 -7.12
C GLN A 118 -9.37 -6.48 -7.81
N PRO A 119 -9.83 -6.75 -9.04
CA PRO A 119 -10.72 -5.81 -9.70
C PRO A 119 -12.10 -5.85 -9.05
N GLY A 120 -12.76 -4.70 -9.07
CA GLY A 120 -14.12 -4.56 -8.57
C GLY A 120 -14.99 -3.93 -9.63
N GLU A 121 -16.22 -3.62 -9.28
CA GLU A 121 -17.14 -3.04 -10.24
C GLU A 121 -16.80 -1.60 -10.55
N GLU A 122 -16.54 -0.80 -9.52
CA GLU A 122 -16.23 0.61 -9.70
C GLU A 122 -14.85 0.96 -9.25
N GLN A 123 -14.30 0.20 -8.34
CA GLN A 123 -12.98 0.42 -7.79
C GLN A 123 -12.23 -0.88 -7.73
N ASP A 124 -10.91 -0.77 -7.73
CA ASP A 124 -10.03 -1.92 -7.70
C ASP A 124 -9.16 -1.82 -6.46
N THR A 125 -8.72 -2.96 -5.94
CA THR A 125 -7.99 -3.00 -4.69
C THR A 125 -6.67 -3.73 -4.86
N ILE A 126 -5.60 -3.12 -4.36
CA ILE A 126 -4.29 -3.76 -4.28
C ILE A 126 -3.99 -3.97 -2.80
N THR A 127 -3.64 -5.21 -2.45
CA THR A 127 -3.31 -5.55 -1.07
C THR A 127 -1.85 -5.99 -1.02
N MET A 128 -1.09 -5.37 -0.13
CA MET A 128 0.33 -5.65 0.07
C MET A 128 0.52 -6.12 1.51
N VAL A 129 1.17 -7.28 1.67
CA VAL A 129 1.44 -7.84 3.00
C VAL A 129 2.93 -7.97 3.18
N CYS A 130 3.44 -7.45 4.28
CA CYS A 130 4.86 -7.54 4.60
C CYS A 130 5.03 -8.07 6.01
N PHE A 131 5.92 -9.04 6.17
CA PHE A 131 6.28 -9.56 7.48
C PHE A 131 7.43 -8.74 8.04
N LEU A 132 7.31 -8.37 9.31
CA LEU A 132 8.32 -7.58 10.01
C LEU A 132 9.14 -8.56 10.85
N THR A 133 10.11 -9.18 10.22
CA THR A 133 10.88 -10.23 10.90
C THR A 133 12.11 -9.66 11.55
N GLU A 134 12.56 -10.34 12.61
CA GLU A 134 13.77 -9.94 13.27
C GLU A 134 14.99 -10.15 12.41
N ASN A 135 14.91 -11.07 11.47
CA ASN A 135 16.04 -11.37 10.61
C ASN A 135 16.39 -10.24 9.66
N GLU A 136 15.55 -9.26 9.56
CA GLU A 136 15.79 -8.12 8.65
C GLU A 136 16.44 -6.96 9.35
N ARG A 137 16.86 -7.18 10.55
CA ARG A 137 17.58 -6.16 11.30
C ARG A 137 18.89 -5.82 10.66
#